data_a7428b4ef831cd35e9f0497717a8ade0
#
_entry.id   a7428b4ef831cd35e9f0497717a8ade0
#
_cell.length_a   1.000
_cell.length_b   1.000
_cell.length_c   1.000
_cell.angle_alpha   90.00
_cell.angle_beta   90.00
_cell.angle_gamma   90.00
#
_symmetry.space_group_name_H-M   'P 1'
#
loop_
_entity.id
_entity.type
_entity.pdbx_description
1 polymer ?
#
loop_
_entity_poly.entity_id
_entity_poly.type
_entity_poly.pdbx_seq_one_letter_code
_entity_poly.pdbx_strand_id
1 'polypeptide(L)'
;FNTSAMWVFVIAVVLILSLAAGLVPAMMMSSYKPIEVIKGDARKNDKLTLGKIFIGLEGLLSIAAIAVTLAIYAQTRHMIDTPMGYETDNIIFVDFVTNDDNRFKEELLSESYVERIGDLVAPPTDYGTMTFLSNEHLMHVLSGNSEAMEILGIEILEDYGTSTTMSTGSVRKSYICKSSYERLKPHIDSGKIKMNVTWSLDGIISDFKSMTIKEYDPETIQGLLIQSETDSYLYGLLVKVNGSEKEALAKIRDFYKVRKTAENMPKISTLNSLVEEKFKDEQKVFAMICVFALLSILITIMAIIALSSYSAQLGTLDTAIRKVFGSSNAEVFWKMVMGFVAPVLVSTIAAVPIAHSYINYWLSKYPVRVDDTLWIYITSVIIVVAVVIASISIHAVRLTRTNPAEALKKE
;
A
#
# COMPACT_ATOMS: atom_id res chain seq x y z
N PHE A 1 3.64 19.16 -9.58
CA PHE A 1 5.12 19.03 -9.61
C PHE A 1 5.63 19.71 -10.88
N ASN A 2 6.55 20.65 -10.71
CA ASN A 2 7.17 21.33 -11.86
C ASN A 2 8.11 20.33 -12.55
N THR A 3 7.76 19.86 -13.74
CA THR A 3 8.44 18.78 -14.48
C THR A 3 9.94 19.08 -14.68
N SER A 4 10.31 20.37 -14.85
CA SER A 4 11.70 20.79 -14.99
C SER A 4 12.52 20.65 -13.70
N ALA A 5 11.94 20.97 -12.53
CA ALA A 5 12.61 20.77 -11.23
C ALA A 5 12.87 19.29 -10.93
N MET A 6 11.96 18.42 -11.33
CA MET A 6 12.12 16.97 -11.20
C MET A 6 13.30 16.45 -12.03
N TRP A 7 13.42 16.89 -13.29
CA TRP A 7 14.54 16.48 -14.15
C TRP A 7 15.88 17.01 -13.66
N VAL A 8 15.93 18.23 -13.16
CA VAL A 8 17.15 18.80 -12.53
C VAL A 8 17.55 17.97 -11.31
N PHE A 9 16.61 17.60 -10.45
CA PHE A 9 16.88 16.74 -9.30
C PHE A 9 17.42 15.37 -9.72
N VAL A 10 16.80 14.70 -10.70
CA VAL A 10 17.24 13.39 -11.20
C VAL A 10 18.65 13.49 -11.78
N ILE A 11 18.94 14.49 -12.62
CA ILE A 11 20.27 14.70 -13.19
C ILE A 11 21.31 14.96 -12.11
N ALA A 12 20.98 15.79 -11.10
CA ALA A 12 21.88 16.06 -9.98
C ALA A 12 22.21 14.80 -9.18
N VAL A 13 21.19 13.98 -8.87
CA VAL A 13 21.37 12.69 -8.18
C VAL A 13 22.24 11.73 -9.01
N VAL A 14 21.99 11.59 -10.31
CA VAL A 14 22.78 10.73 -11.19
C VAL A 14 24.25 11.22 -11.25
N LEU A 15 24.50 12.52 -11.35
CA LEU A 15 25.84 13.09 -11.36
C LEU A 15 26.57 12.84 -10.03
N ILE A 16 25.91 13.06 -8.89
CA ILE A 16 26.48 12.80 -7.55
C ILE A 16 26.84 11.32 -7.40
N LEU A 17 25.93 10.41 -7.78
CA LEU A 17 26.18 8.98 -7.70
C LEU A 17 27.29 8.54 -8.65
N SER A 18 27.34 9.06 -9.88
CA SER A 18 28.40 8.75 -10.84
C SER A 18 29.77 9.24 -10.36
N LEU A 19 29.82 10.45 -9.80
CA LEU A 19 31.05 11.00 -9.21
C LEU A 19 31.50 10.18 -8.00
N ALA A 20 30.60 9.83 -7.10
CA ALA A 20 30.91 9.01 -5.93
C ALA A 20 31.41 7.61 -6.34
N ALA A 21 30.75 6.98 -7.31
CA ALA A 21 31.13 5.65 -7.81
C ALA A 21 32.51 5.65 -8.52
N GLY A 22 32.87 6.76 -9.17
CA GLY A 22 34.15 6.90 -9.87
C GLY A 22 35.28 7.45 -9.00
N LEU A 23 35.02 8.52 -8.22
CA LEU A 23 36.05 9.21 -7.42
C LEU A 23 36.56 8.34 -6.24
N VAL A 24 35.68 7.63 -5.55
CA VAL A 24 36.09 6.82 -4.39
C VAL A 24 37.12 5.73 -4.78
N PRO A 25 36.86 4.88 -5.79
CA PRO A 25 37.85 3.92 -6.26
C PRO A 25 39.12 4.61 -6.83
N ALA A 26 38.96 5.72 -7.57
CA ALA A 26 40.08 6.45 -8.15
C ALA A 26 41.04 7.03 -7.07
N MET A 27 40.47 7.68 -6.03
CA MET A 27 41.25 8.19 -4.90
C MET A 27 41.96 7.08 -4.14
N MET A 28 41.31 5.93 -3.94
CA MET A 28 41.91 4.78 -3.31
C MET A 28 43.07 4.18 -4.14
N MET A 29 42.88 4.07 -5.45
CA MET A 29 43.95 3.59 -6.34
C MET A 29 45.14 4.57 -6.40
N SER A 30 44.86 5.88 -6.36
CA SER A 30 45.88 6.93 -6.35
C SER A 30 46.70 7.00 -5.06
N SER A 31 46.19 6.51 -3.94
CA SER A 31 46.85 6.53 -2.64
C SER A 31 47.93 5.41 -2.46
N TYR A 32 47.99 4.45 -3.40
CA TYR A 32 48.93 3.32 -3.28
C TYR A 32 50.37 3.70 -3.64
N LYS A 33 51.30 3.37 -2.74
CA LYS A 33 52.73 3.52 -3.02
C LYS A 33 53.24 2.41 -3.95
N PRO A 34 54.02 2.73 -5.00
CA PRO A 34 54.50 1.73 -5.97
C PRO A 34 55.22 0.52 -5.34
N ILE A 35 55.88 0.73 -4.20
CA ILE A 35 56.65 -0.31 -3.49
C ILE A 35 55.79 -1.37 -2.80
N GLU A 36 54.57 -0.97 -2.36
CA GLU A 36 53.60 -1.89 -1.75
C GLU A 36 52.93 -2.77 -2.82
N VAL A 37 52.91 -2.28 -4.06
CA VAL A 37 52.41 -3.03 -5.22
C VAL A 37 53.29 -4.20 -5.58
N ILE A 38 54.59 -4.06 -5.40
CA ILE A 38 55.61 -5.08 -5.76
C ILE A 38 55.70 -6.16 -4.68
N LYS A 39 55.47 -5.85 -3.40
CA LYS A 39 55.55 -6.80 -2.27
C LYS A 39 54.33 -7.70 -2.04
N GLY A 40 53.23 -7.52 -2.77
CA GLY A 40 52.10 -8.48 -2.86
C GLY A 40 51.21 -8.69 -1.63
N ASP A 41 51.68 -8.50 -0.42
CA ASP A 41 51.03 -8.97 0.80
C ASP A 41 50.02 -8.00 1.46
N ALA A 42 50.26 -6.69 1.39
CA ALA A 42 49.40 -5.69 2.06
C ALA A 42 48.04 -5.50 1.36
N ARG A 43 47.92 -5.84 0.08
CA ARG A 43 46.76 -5.59 -0.77
C ARG A 43 45.60 -6.56 -0.65
N LYS A 44 45.86 -7.78 -0.18
CA LYS A 44 44.86 -8.87 -0.19
C LYS A 44 43.75 -8.61 0.82
N ASN A 45 44.12 -8.09 2.00
CA ASN A 45 43.14 -7.82 3.08
C ASN A 45 42.32 -6.58 2.85
N ASP A 46 42.88 -5.47 2.33
CA ASP A 46 42.17 -4.19 2.20
C ASP A 46 41.09 -4.24 1.13
N LYS A 47 41.34 -4.90 -0.01
CA LYS A 47 40.35 -5.06 -1.08
C LYS A 47 39.16 -5.92 -0.67
N LEU A 48 39.43 -6.99 0.11
CA LEU A 48 38.36 -7.85 0.64
C LEU A 48 37.57 -7.14 1.72
N THR A 49 38.18 -6.30 2.54
CA THR A 49 37.50 -5.51 3.57
C THR A 49 36.58 -4.48 2.95
N LEU A 50 37.04 -3.76 1.93
CA LEU A 50 36.23 -2.81 1.20
C LEU A 50 35.02 -3.47 0.54
N GLY A 51 35.24 -4.62 -0.12
CA GLY A 51 34.14 -5.40 -0.72
C GLY A 51 33.09 -5.81 0.30
N LYS A 52 33.49 -6.19 1.52
CA LYS A 52 32.54 -6.51 2.60
C LYS A 52 31.72 -5.31 3.06
N ILE A 53 32.35 -4.12 3.11
CA ILE A 53 31.64 -2.87 3.43
C ILE A 53 30.57 -2.58 2.37
N PHE A 54 30.91 -2.71 1.08
CA PHE A 54 29.94 -2.52 0.01
C PHE A 54 28.78 -3.52 0.08
N ILE A 55 29.05 -4.81 0.33
CA ILE A 55 28.01 -5.83 0.53
C ILE A 55 27.12 -5.46 1.73
N GLY A 56 27.72 -4.97 2.82
CA GLY A 56 26.95 -4.51 3.98
C GLY A 56 26.03 -3.34 3.65
N LEU A 57 26.54 -2.32 2.93
CA LEU A 57 25.73 -1.16 2.49
C LEU A 57 24.61 -1.57 1.56
N GLU A 58 24.91 -2.45 0.60
CA GLU A 58 23.90 -2.95 -0.34
C GLU A 58 22.87 -3.82 0.35
N GLY A 59 23.30 -4.67 1.30
CA GLY A 59 22.41 -5.44 2.18
C GLY A 59 21.48 -4.53 2.99
N LEU A 60 21.99 -3.41 3.54
CA LEU A 60 21.20 -2.41 4.24
C LEU A 60 20.10 -1.84 3.34
N LEU A 61 20.47 -1.38 2.13
CA LEU A 61 19.54 -0.80 1.17
C LEU A 61 18.49 -1.82 0.72
N SER A 62 18.90 -3.05 0.44
CA SER A 62 18.00 -4.13 0.03
C SER A 62 17.02 -4.53 1.12
N ILE A 63 17.47 -4.68 2.37
CA ILE A 63 16.61 -4.99 3.52
C ILE A 63 15.59 -3.85 3.72
N ALA A 64 16.05 -2.60 3.69
CA ALA A 64 15.16 -1.44 3.85
C ALA A 64 14.13 -1.35 2.72
N ALA A 65 14.54 -1.52 1.46
CA ALA A 65 13.64 -1.48 0.30
C ALA A 65 12.58 -2.59 0.35
N ILE A 66 12.96 -3.81 0.68
CA ILE A 66 12.02 -4.94 0.81
C ILE A 66 11.08 -4.71 2.00
N ALA A 67 11.58 -4.22 3.15
CA ALA A 67 10.76 -3.93 4.31
C ALA A 67 9.70 -2.86 4.00
N VAL A 68 10.07 -1.77 3.33
CA VAL A 68 9.13 -0.73 2.88
C VAL A 68 8.11 -1.30 1.89
N THR A 69 8.54 -2.13 0.95
CA THR A 69 7.64 -2.78 -0.02
C THR A 69 6.59 -3.64 0.69
N LEU A 70 7.03 -4.48 1.63
CA LEU A 70 6.13 -5.33 2.42
C LEU A 70 5.20 -4.53 3.32
N ALA A 71 5.68 -3.41 3.89
CA ALA A 71 4.86 -2.53 4.72
C ALA A 71 3.74 -1.88 3.89
N ILE A 72 4.06 -1.37 2.70
CA ILE A 72 3.06 -0.77 1.81
C ILE A 72 2.05 -1.82 1.36
N TYR A 73 2.51 -3.02 1.01
CA TYR A 73 1.61 -4.12 0.66
C TYR A 73 0.67 -4.48 1.81
N ALA A 74 1.21 -4.68 3.01
CA ALA A 74 0.43 -5.04 4.19
C ALA A 74 -0.60 -3.96 4.54
N GLN A 75 -0.19 -2.68 4.52
CA GLN A 75 -1.06 -1.55 4.79
C GLN A 75 -2.17 -1.42 3.75
N THR A 76 -1.84 -1.53 2.46
CA THR A 76 -2.85 -1.44 1.38
C THR A 76 -3.86 -2.57 1.49
N ARG A 77 -3.40 -3.81 1.73
CA ARG A 77 -4.31 -4.95 1.96
C ARG A 77 -5.17 -4.74 3.20
N HIS A 78 -4.59 -4.31 4.30
CA HIS A 78 -5.32 -4.02 5.53
C HIS A 78 -6.43 -2.97 5.31
N MET A 79 -6.14 -1.92 4.54
CA MET A 79 -7.14 -0.89 4.21
C MET A 79 -8.27 -1.43 3.32
N ILE A 80 -7.94 -2.25 2.32
CA ILE A 80 -8.95 -2.85 1.42
C ILE A 80 -9.81 -3.87 2.17
N ASP A 81 -9.18 -4.71 2.98
CA ASP A 81 -9.85 -5.80 3.70
C ASP A 81 -10.58 -5.32 4.97
N THR A 82 -10.39 -4.04 5.40
CA THR A 82 -11.09 -3.50 6.58
C THR A 82 -12.55 -3.22 6.25
N PRO A 83 -13.51 -3.76 7.03
CA PRO A 83 -14.93 -3.56 6.80
C PRO A 83 -15.31 -2.07 6.76
N MET A 84 -16.04 -1.68 5.73
CA MET A 84 -16.54 -0.32 5.56
C MET A 84 -17.79 -0.06 6.41
N GLY A 85 -18.38 -1.10 7.00
CA GLY A 85 -19.64 -1.01 7.75
C GLY A 85 -20.87 -0.98 6.86
N TYR A 86 -20.72 -1.24 5.56
CA TYR A 86 -21.80 -1.44 4.61
C TYR A 86 -21.45 -2.54 3.60
N GLU A 87 -22.48 -3.13 3.00
CA GLU A 87 -22.31 -4.15 1.96
C GLU A 87 -21.84 -3.54 0.65
N THR A 88 -20.92 -4.25 -0.03
CA THR A 88 -20.37 -3.84 -1.33
C THR A 88 -20.62 -4.89 -2.41
N ASP A 89 -20.91 -6.13 -2.05
CA ASP A 89 -21.01 -7.26 -2.97
C ASP A 89 -22.32 -7.27 -3.74
N ASN A 90 -22.25 -7.51 -5.03
CA ASN A 90 -23.38 -7.53 -5.95
C ASN A 90 -24.17 -6.21 -5.96
N ILE A 91 -23.48 -5.08 -5.77
CA ILE A 91 -24.08 -3.75 -5.80
C ILE A 91 -23.42 -2.94 -6.92
N ILE A 92 -24.26 -2.40 -7.81
CA ILE A 92 -23.84 -1.55 -8.92
C ILE A 92 -24.37 -0.15 -8.65
N PHE A 93 -23.50 0.85 -8.77
CA PHE A 93 -23.86 2.25 -8.70
C PHE A 93 -23.97 2.85 -10.10
N VAL A 94 -25.11 3.47 -10.37
CA VAL A 94 -25.40 4.21 -11.60
C VAL A 94 -25.39 5.68 -11.26
N ASP A 95 -24.33 6.38 -11.65
CA ASP A 95 -24.15 7.82 -11.38
C ASP A 95 -24.80 8.64 -12.49
N PHE A 96 -25.82 9.41 -12.15
CA PHE A 96 -26.62 10.15 -13.13
C PHE A 96 -25.88 11.38 -13.65
N VAL A 97 -25.99 11.57 -14.96
CA VAL A 97 -25.57 12.81 -15.63
C VAL A 97 -26.72 13.82 -15.70
N THR A 98 -27.96 13.33 -15.71
CA THR A 98 -29.18 14.15 -15.83
C THR A 98 -30.33 13.63 -14.96
N ASN A 99 -31.18 14.51 -14.49
CA ASN A 99 -32.39 14.14 -13.70
C ASN A 99 -33.36 13.21 -14.47
N ASP A 100 -33.28 13.17 -15.80
CA ASP A 100 -34.09 12.28 -16.62
C ASP A 100 -33.81 10.79 -16.43
N ASP A 101 -32.70 10.47 -15.80
CA ASP A 101 -32.28 9.06 -15.63
C ASP A 101 -33.16 8.31 -14.65
N ASN A 102 -33.80 9.01 -13.72
CA ASN A 102 -34.71 8.43 -12.74
C ASN A 102 -35.95 7.77 -13.37
N ARG A 103 -36.40 8.23 -14.53
CA ARG A 103 -37.56 7.62 -15.24
C ARG A 103 -37.32 6.16 -15.66
N PHE A 104 -36.05 5.74 -15.80
CA PHE A 104 -35.72 4.37 -16.16
C PHE A 104 -35.66 3.43 -14.97
N LYS A 105 -35.83 3.92 -13.74
CA LYS A 105 -35.74 3.12 -12.51
C LYS A 105 -36.74 1.96 -12.50
N GLU A 106 -37.98 2.21 -12.84
CA GLU A 106 -39.03 1.18 -12.86
C GLU A 106 -38.78 0.13 -13.95
N GLU A 107 -38.31 0.57 -15.14
CA GLU A 107 -37.97 -0.33 -16.21
C GLU A 107 -36.79 -1.22 -15.82
N LEU A 108 -35.75 -0.65 -15.18
CA LEU A 108 -34.58 -1.38 -14.72
C LEU A 108 -34.96 -2.36 -13.60
N LEU A 109 -35.87 -1.99 -12.70
CA LEU A 109 -36.36 -2.86 -11.63
C LEU A 109 -37.14 -4.08 -12.17
N SER A 110 -37.73 -3.98 -13.37
CA SER A 110 -38.42 -5.11 -14.01
C SER A 110 -37.50 -6.15 -14.61
N GLU A 111 -36.20 -5.88 -14.70
CA GLU A 111 -35.22 -6.80 -15.27
C GLU A 111 -34.90 -7.96 -14.30
N SER A 112 -34.86 -9.19 -14.80
CA SER A 112 -34.74 -10.41 -14.00
C SER A 112 -33.42 -10.52 -13.16
N TYR A 113 -32.39 -9.76 -13.55
CA TYR A 113 -31.10 -9.73 -12.86
C TYR A 113 -31.04 -8.64 -11.80
N VAL A 114 -32.08 -7.81 -11.65
CA VAL A 114 -32.17 -6.76 -10.63
C VAL A 114 -33.03 -7.26 -9.49
N GLU A 115 -32.50 -7.16 -8.28
CA GLU A 115 -33.21 -7.54 -7.06
C GLU A 115 -33.92 -6.35 -6.43
N ARG A 116 -33.18 -5.26 -6.23
CA ARG A 116 -33.65 -4.04 -5.57
C ARG A 116 -32.94 -2.80 -6.13
N ILE A 117 -33.58 -1.65 -6.05
CA ILE A 117 -33.00 -0.36 -6.45
C ILE A 117 -33.26 0.67 -5.37
N GLY A 118 -32.21 1.25 -4.83
CA GLY A 118 -32.25 2.38 -3.90
C GLY A 118 -31.70 3.65 -4.54
N ASP A 119 -32.14 4.80 -4.03
CA ASP A 119 -31.72 6.12 -4.50
C ASP A 119 -30.65 6.69 -3.57
N LEU A 120 -29.55 7.21 -4.14
CA LEU A 120 -28.48 7.88 -3.41
C LEU A 120 -28.12 9.22 -4.04
N VAL A 121 -27.64 10.15 -3.22
CA VAL A 121 -27.12 11.43 -3.70
C VAL A 121 -25.71 11.25 -4.29
N ALA A 122 -24.90 10.40 -3.67
CA ALA A 122 -23.55 10.08 -4.11
C ALA A 122 -23.18 8.65 -3.66
N PRO A 123 -22.22 7.98 -4.31
CA PRO A 123 -21.79 6.68 -3.85
C PRO A 123 -21.19 6.78 -2.42
N PRO A 124 -21.23 5.70 -1.61
CA PRO A 124 -20.69 5.73 -0.24
C PRO A 124 -19.20 6.08 -0.16
N THR A 125 -18.48 6.00 -1.28
CA THR A 125 -17.06 6.41 -1.37
C THR A 125 -16.87 7.92 -1.57
N ASP A 126 -17.94 8.66 -1.91
CA ASP A 126 -17.95 10.10 -2.07
C ASP A 126 -19.07 10.67 -1.17
N TYR A 127 -18.68 11.37 -0.15
CA TYR A 127 -19.59 11.91 0.85
C TYR A 127 -19.92 13.37 0.58
N GLY A 128 -21.14 13.77 0.95
CA GLY A 128 -21.46 15.17 1.16
C GLY A 128 -20.89 15.64 2.50
N THR A 129 -20.26 16.80 2.51
CA THR A 129 -19.85 17.44 3.75
C THR A 129 -20.89 18.42 4.22
N MET A 130 -21.33 18.30 5.45
CA MET A 130 -22.14 19.31 6.13
C MET A 130 -21.42 19.81 7.36
N THR A 131 -21.36 21.13 7.52
CA THR A 131 -20.92 21.74 8.77
C THR A 131 -22.04 21.64 9.79
N PHE A 132 -21.73 20.99 10.89
CA PHE A 132 -22.65 20.81 12.01
C PHE A 132 -22.20 21.66 13.18
N LEU A 133 -23.15 22.26 13.91
CA LEU A 133 -22.89 22.87 15.20
C LEU A 133 -21.86 24.01 15.21
N SER A 134 -22.29 25.20 14.82
CA SER A 134 -21.50 26.46 14.87
C SER A 134 -20.13 26.41 14.19
N ASN A 135 -19.98 25.65 13.11
CA ASN A 135 -18.74 25.50 12.32
C ASN A 135 -17.57 24.80 13.03
N GLU A 136 -17.79 24.17 14.17
CA GLU A 136 -16.70 23.53 14.93
C GLU A 136 -16.49 22.04 14.55
N HIS A 137 -17.54 21.38 14.01
CA HIS A 137 -17.44 19.97 13.62
C HIS A 137 -17.92 19.75 12.18
N LEU A 138 -17.10 19.02 11.44
CA LEU A 138 -17.43 18.56 10.11
C LEU A 138 -18.16 17.22 10.21
N MET A 139 -19.33 17.11 9.56
CA MET A 139 -20.09 15.87 9.47
C MET A 139 -20.06 15.34 8.04
N HIS A 140 -19.69 14.09 7.88
CA HIS A 140 -19.84 13.38 6.61
C HIS A 140 -21.21 12.73 6.54
N VAL A 141 -21.93 13.04 5.47
CA VAL A 141 -23.32 12.61 5.32
C VAL A 141 -23.46 11.75 4.07
N LEU A 142 -24.03 10.57 4.24
CA LEU A 142 -24.54 9.75 3.16
C LEU A 142 -26.05 10.01 3.04
N SER A 143 -26.50 10.47 1.88
CA SER A 143 -27.91 10.81 1.67
C SER A 143 -28.56 9.87 0.66
N GLY A 144 -29.70 9.30 1.03
CA GLY A 144 -30.43 8.39 0.17
C GLY A 144 -31.81 8.06 0.72
N ASN A 145 -32.55 7.19 0.05
CA ASN A 145 -33.84 6.67 0.54
C ASN A 145 -33.62 5.44 1.46
N SER A 146 -34.69 4.98 2.09
CA SER A 146 -34.67 3.83 2.98
C SER A 146 -34.21 2.55 2.27
N GLU A 147 -34.60 2.38 1.01
CA GLU A 147 -34.22 1.23 0.18
C GLU A 147 -32.70 1.15 -0.03
N ALA A 148 -32.05 2.29 -0.29
CA ALA A 148 -30.61 2.35 -0.43
C ALA A 148 -29.88 1.93 0.86
N MET A 149 -30.42 2.30 2.02
CA MET A 149 -29.83 1.93 3.32
C MET A 149 -29.96 0.44 3.60
N GLU A 150 -31.11 -0.15 3.24
CA GLU A 150 -31.30 -1.60 3.35
C GLU A 150 -30.37 -2.37 2.38
N ILE A 151 -30.16 -1.87 1.14
CA ILE A 151 -29.21 -2.45 0.19
C ILE A 151 -27.77 -2.41 0.73
N LEU A 152 -27.43 -1.31 1.42
CA LEU A 152 -26.11 -1.17 2.05
C LEU A 152 -25.96 -1.93 3.37
N GLY A 153 -27.03 -2.51 3.90
CA GLY A 153 -27.01 -3.23 5.17
C GLY A 153 -26.75 -2.32 6.38
N ILE A 154 -27.07 -1.02 6.28
CA ILE A 154 -26.92 -0.09 7.39
C ILE A 154 -28.12 -0.24 8.33
N GLU A 155 -27.85 -0.73 9.55
CA GLU A 155 -28.90 -1.00 10.54
C GLU A 155 -29.24 0.24 11.38
N ILE A 156 -30.54 0.51 11.54
CA ILE A 156 -31.03 1.48 12.50
C ILE A 156 -31.06 0.81 13.87
N LEU A 157 -30.19 1.25 14.79
CA LEU A 157 -30.08 0.69 16.14
C LEU A 157 -31.13 1.30 17.09
N GLU A 158 -31.39 2.58 16.96
CA GLU A 158 -32.39 3.33 17.72
C GLU A 158 -33.12 4.29 16.79
N ASP A 159 -34.46 4.30 16.83
CA ASP A 159 -35.31 5.29 16.14
C ASP A 159 -36.13 6.01 17.20
N TYR A 160 -36.01 7.33 17.29
CA TYR A 160 -36.71 8.14 18.27
C TYR A 160 -38.13 8.50 17.82
N GLY A 161 -38.55 8.07 16.62
CA GLY A 161 -39.87 8.32 16.06
C GLY A 161 -40.09 9.77 15.65
N THR A 162 -39.04 10.59 15.64
CA THR A 162 -39.08 12.00 15.20
C THR A 162 -38.76 12.08 13.70
N SER A 163 -39.07 13.20 13.10
CA SER A 163 -38.70 13.52 11.73
C SER A 163 -38.83 15.03 11.49
N THR A 164 -38.03 15.53 10.56
CA THR A 164 -38.11 16.95 10.16
C THR A 164 -38.87 17.09 8.88
N THR A 165 -39.98 17.86 8.91
CA THR A 165 -40.70 18.23 7.70
C THR A 165 -40.10 19.50 7.10
N MET A 166 -39.64 19.40 5.87
CA MET A 166 -39.08 20.55 5.14
C MET A 166 -40.16 21.46 4.61
N SER A 167 -39.81 22.71 4.27
CA SER A 167 -40.69 23.67 3.66
C SER A 167 -41.30 23.19 2.31
N THR A 168 -40.67 22.23 1.67
CA THR A 168 -41.11 21.54 0.45
C THR A 168 -42.19 20.49 0.71
N GLY A 169 -42.49 20.15 1.99
CA GLY A 169 -43.40 19.07 2.37
C GLY A 169 -42.72 17.69 2.46
N SER A 170 -41.46 17.56 2.08
CA SER A 170 -40.71 16.31 2.21
C SER A 170 -40.32 16.04 3.67
N VAL A 171 -40.42 14.79 4.10
CA VAL A 171 -40.05 14.35 5.44
C VAL A 171 -38.60 13.81 5.37
N ARG A 172 -37.75 14.31 6.25
CA ARG A 172 -36.35 13.86 6.37
C ARG A 172 -36.11 13.30 7.76
N LYS A 173 -35.37 12.22 7.82
CA LYS A 173 -34.85 11.65 9.06
C LYS A 173 -33.31 11.73 9.06
N SER A 174 -32.76 12.09 10.19
CA SER A 174 -31.33 12.24 10.40
C SER A 174 -30.83 11.26 11.46
N TYR A 175 -29.93 10.40 11.05
CA TYR A 175 -29.32 9.43 11.95
C TYR A 175 -27.81 9.69 12.10
N ILE A 176 -27.28 9.34 13.25
CA ILE A 176 -25.84 9.44 13.54
C ILE A 176 -25.26 8.04 13.82
N CYS A 177 -24.03 7.80 13.39
CA CYS A 177 -23.34 6.58 13.73
C CYS A 177 -23.12 6.46 15.24
N LYS A 178 -23.21 5.25 15.78
CA LYS A 178 -23.09 4.98 17.22
C LYS A 178 -21.80 5.53 17.82
N SER A 179 -20.65 5.28 17.18
CA SER A 179 -19.34 5.78 17.66
C SER A 179 -19.27 7.30 17.70
N SER A 180 -19.87 7.98 16.72
CA SER A 180 -19.96 9.43 16.68
C SER A 180 -20.90 9.98 17.76
N TYR A 181 -22.02 9.31 18.00
CA TYR A 181 -22.96 9.68 19.06
C TYR A 181 -22.31 9.57 20.45
N GLU A 182 -21.66 8.44 20.76
CA GLU A 182 -21.00 8.23 22.05
C GLU A 182 -19.92 9.29 22.33
N ARG A 183 -19.19 9.70 21.30
CA ARG A 183 -18.18 10.76 21.40
C ARG A 183 -18.80 12.15 21.62
N LEU A 184 -19.91 12.45 20.99
CA LEU A 184 -20.59 13.74 21.10
C LEU A 184 -21.50 13.85 22.33
N LYS A 185 -21.92 12.72 22.92
CA LYS A 185 -22.84 12.67 24.05
C LYS A 185 -22.46 13.62 25.20
N PRO A 186 -21.19 13.71 25.67
CA PRO A 186 -20.81 14.65 26.73
C PRO A 186 -21.05 16.11 26.35
N HIS A 187 -20.95 16.44 25.08
CA HIS A 187 -21.19 17.79 24.55
C HIS A 187 -22.68 18.08 24.37
N ILE A 188 -23.45 17.08 23.97
CA ILE A 188 -24.92 17.15 23.83
C ILE A 188 -25.50 17.34 25.24
N ASP A 189 -25.13 16.54 26.21
CA ASP A 189 -25.62 16.59 27.59
C ASP A 189 -25.23 17.88 28.31
N SER A 190 -24.09 18.50 27.97
CA SER A 190 -23.65 19.79 28.50
C SER A 190 -24.32 21.00 27.88
N GLY A 191 -25.22 20.80 26.90
CA GLY A 191 -25.89 21.86 26.15
C GLY A 191 -24.98 22.70 25.25
N LYS A 192 -23.73 22.29 25.09
CA LYS A 192 -22.74 22.95 24.20
C LYS A 192 -23.05 22.76 22.74
N ILE A 193 -23.71 21.64 22.40
CA ILE A 193 -24.10 21.32 21.05
C ILE A 193 -25.59 21.63 20.88
N LYS A 194 -25.89 22.78 20.35
CA LYS A 194 -27.22 23.07 19.82
C LYS A 194 -27.28 22.56 18.39
N MET A 195 -28.03 21.49 18.15
CA MET A 195 -28.39 21.08 16.80
C MET A 195 -29.17 22.22 16.13
N ASN A 196 -28.78 22.57 14.93
CA ASN A 196 -29.41 23.69 14.22
C ASN A 196 -30.91 23.40 14.08
N VAL A 197 -31.75 24.45 14.13
CA VAL A 197 -33.20 24.36 14.08
C VAL A 197 -33.76 23.56 12.89
N THR A 198 -32.95 23.33 11.87
CA THR A 198 -33.31 22.63 10.62
C THR A 198 -33.11 21.09 10.69
N TRP A 199 -32.52 20.54 11.76
CA TRP A 199 -32.13 19.13 11.85
C TRP A 199 -32.46 18.58 13.22
N SER A 200 -33.34 17.57 13.28
CA SER A 200 -33.52 16.73 14.47
C SER A 200 -32.61 15.52 14.39
N LEU A 201 -32.09 15.07 15.51
CA LEU A 201 -31.50 13.75 15.60
C LEU A 201 -32.61 12.75 15.81
N ASP A 202 -32.87 11.91 14.80
CA ASP A 202 -34.02 11.02 14.78
C ASP A 202 -33.66 9.59 15.21
N GLY A 203 -32.36 9.29 15.39
CA GLY A 203 -31.92 8.01 15.91
C GLY A 203 -30.43 7.73 15.70
N ILE A 204 -30.06 6.49 16.03
CA ILE A 204 -28.68 5.98 15.98
C ILE A 204 -28.63 4.80 15.02
N ILE A 205 -27.61 4.75 14.19
CA ILE A 205 -27.32 3.69 13.22
C ILE A 205 -26.03 2.97 13.53
N SER A 206 -25.85 1.81 12.88
CA SER A 206 -24.57 1.08 12.90
C SER A 206 -23.45 1.93 12.32
N ASP A 207 -22.23 1.67 12.77
CA ASP A 207 -21.07 2.40 12.29
C ASP A 207 -20.75 2.03 10.84
N PHE A 208 -20.62 3.04 9.99
CA PHE A 208 -20.13 2.91 8.64
C PHE A 208 -19.10 3.99 8.33
N LYS A 209 -18.30 3.77 7.31
CA LYS A 209 -17.27 4.71 6.85
C LYS A 209 -17.72 5.29 5.51
N SER A 210 -18.15 6.53 5.51
CA SER A 210 -18.55 7.25 4.30
C SER A 210 -17.39 7.74 3.44
N MET A 211 -16.17 7.37 3.80
CA MET A 211 -14.93 7.73 3.11
C MET A 211 -14.10 6.49 2.90
N THR A 212 -13.08 6.61 2.04
CA THR A 212 -12.02 5.61 2.06
C THR A 212 -11.32 5.65 3.42
N ILE A 213 -10.92 4.48 3.90
CA ILE A 213 -10.18 4.32 5.17
C ILE A 213 -8.94 5.22 5.22
N LYS A 214 -8.39 5.61 4.07
CA LYS A 214 -7.27 6.55 3.94
C LYS A 214 -7.60 7.96 4.41
N GLU A 215 -8.81 8.42 4.13
CA GLU A 215 -9.29 9.77 4.43
C GLU A 215 -10.11 9.79 5.73
N TYR A 216 -10.40 8.60 6.28
CA TYR A 216 -11.18 8.47 7.50
C TYR A 216 -10.47 9.16 8.66
N ASP A 217 -11.07 10.23 9.14
CA ASP A 217 -10.67 10.90 10.37
C ASP A 217 -11.59 10.41 11.50
N PRO A 218 -11.04 9.73 12.53
CA PRO A 218 -11.86 9.30 13.66
C PRO A 218 -12.54 10.45 14.41
N GLU A 219 -12.03 11.66 14.29
CA GLU A 219 -12.64 12.85 14.90
C GLU A 219 -13.82 13.40 14.09
N THR A 220 -13.93 13.02 12.82
CA THR A 220 -15.04 13.43 11.98
C THR A 220 -16.33 12.71 12.39
N ILE A 221 -17.42 13.45 12.45
CA ILE A 221 -18.74 12.91 12.74
C ILE A 221 -19.25 12.20 11.50
N GLN A 222 -19.58 10.92 11.65
CA GLN A 222 -20.25 10.15 10.62
C GLN A 222 -21.77 10.18 10.86
N GLY A 223 -22.53 10.33 9.82
CA GLY A 223 -23.99 10.35 9.92
C GLY A 223 -24.66 9.95 8.62
N LEU A 224 -25.93 9.71 8.71
CA LEU A 224 -26.79 9.37 7.60
C LEU A 224 -28.01 10.30 7.58
N LEU A 225 -28.32 10.81 6.42
CA LEU A 225 -29.58 11.50 6.17
C LEU A 225 -30.45 10.64 5.24
N ILE A 226 -31.56 10.18 5.73
CA ILE A 226 -32.57 9.55 4.89
C ILE A 226 -33.49 10.64 4.34
N GLN A 227 -33.62 10.73 3.03
CA GLN A 227 -34.51 11.67 2.34
C GLN A 227 -35.81 10.97 1.98
N SER A 228 -36.90 11.74 1.83
CA SER A 228 -38.13 11.24 1.28
C SER A 228 -38.02 11.05 -0.24
N GLU A 229 -38.78 10.11 -0.80
CA GLU A 229 -38.82 9.82 -2.23
C GLU A 229 -39.26 11.03 -3.10
N THR A 230 -39.87 12.05 -2.50
CA THR A 230 -40.30 13.28 -3.18
C THR A 230 -39.20 14.32 -3.36
N ASP A 231 -37.99 14.10 -2.82
CA ASP A 231 -36.87 15.03 -2.97
C ASP A 231 -36.15 14.82 -4.31
N SER A 232 -36.23 15.83 -5.19
CA SER A 232 -35.73 15.81 -6.58
C SER A 232 -34.18 15.87 -6.71
N TYR A 233 -33.42 15.66 -5.64
CA TYR A 233 -31.94 15.84 -5.63
C TYR A 233 -31.18 14.52 -5.57
N LEU A 234 -31.76 13.44 -6.09
CA LEU A 234 -31.08 12.12 -6.14
C LEU A 234 -30.31 12.03 -7.45
N TYR A 235 -29.01 11.79 -7.35
CA TYR A 235 -28.10 11.81 -8.49
C TYR A 235 -27.62 10.43 -8.91
N GLY A 236 -28.03 9.35 -8.24
CA GLY A 236 -27.63 8.01 -8.59
C GLY A 236 -28.52 6.90 -8.05
N LEU A 237 -28.38 5.71 -8.62
CA LEU A 237 -29.07 4.50 -8.20
C LEU A 237 -28.08 3.49 -7.66
N LEU A 238 -28.40 2.90 -6.50
CA LEU A 238 -27.83 1.65 -6.04
C LEU A 238 -28.69 0.50 -6.57
N VAL A 239 -28.07 -0.39 -7.32
CA VAL A 239 -28.75 -1.55 -7.91
C VAL A 239 -28.18 -2.80 -7.29
N LYS A 240 -28.95 -3.49 -6.43
CA LYS A 240 -28.63 -4.83 -5.95
C LYS A 240 -28.97 -5.82 -7.05
N VAL A 241 -28.03 -6.69 -7.40
CA VAL A 241 -28.19 -7.62 -8.51
C VAL A 241 -28.09 -9.07 -8.07
N ASN A 242 -28.81 -9.94 -8.79
CA ASN A 242 -28.77 -11.37 -8.60
C ASN A 242 -27.72 -12.03 -9.51
N GLY A 243 -26.98 -13.00 -9.00
CA GLY A 243 -26.04 -13.77 -9.77
C GLY A 243 -24.68 -13.08 -9.96
N SER A 244 -24.14 -13.12 -11.18
CA SER A 244 -22.82 -12.58 -11.47
C SER A 244 -22.84 -11.07 -11.62
N GLU A 245 -22.15 -10.36 -10.71
CA GLU A 245 -22.02 -8.89 -10.73
C GLU A 245 -21.46 -8.39 -12.08
N LYS A 246 -20.49 -9.11 -12.65
CA LYS A 246 -19.87 -8.75 -13.94
C LYS A 246 -20.85 -8.84 -15.11
N GLU A 247 -21.69 -9.86 -15.12
CA GLU A 247 -22.72 -10.02 -16.16
C GLU A 247 -23.82 -8.97 -16.01
N ALA A 248 -24.27 -8.73 -14.79
CA ALA A 248 -25.27 -7.70 -14.49
C ALA A 248 -24.75 -6.30 -14.86
N LEU A 249 -23.49 -5.98 -14.58
CA LEU A 249 -22.85 -4.73 -14.97
C LEU A 249 -22.89 -4.54 -16.50
N ALA A 250 -22.59 -5.58 -17.26
CA ALA A 250 -22.66 -5.52 -18.74
C ALA A 250 -24.09 -5.27 -19.21
N LYS A 251 -25.08 -5.98 -18.66
CA LYS A 251 -26.50 -5.83 -19.01
C LYS A 251 -27.02 -4.45 -18.67
N ILE A 252 -26.69 -3.88 -17.49
CA ILE A 252 -27.08 -2.51 -17.12
C ILE A 252 -26.45 -1.48 -18.07
N ARG A 253 -25.18 -1.66 -18.45
CA ARG A 253 -24.56 -0.78 -19.44
C ARG A 253 -25.26 -0.84 -20.79
N ASP A 254 -25.63 -2.03 -21.25
CA ASP A 254 -26.34 -2.21 -22.53
C ASP A 254 -27.78 -1.65 -22.42
N PHE A 255 -28.45 -1.77 -21.28
CA PHE A 255 -29.73 -1.16 -21.00
C PHE A 255 -29.71 0.36 -21.23
N TYR A 256 -28.67 1.05 -20.69
CA TYR A 256 -28.54 2.49 -20.86
C TYR A 256 -28.03 2.89 -22.25
N LYS A 257 -27.18 2.11 -22.90
CA LYS A 257 -26.70 2.38 -24.29
C LYS A 257 -27.84 2.50 -25.31
N VAL A 258 -28.91 1.74 -25.14
CA VAL A 258 -30.07 1.79 -26.04
C VAL A 258 -30.91 3.04 -25.78
N ARG A 259 -30.88 3.59 -24.57
CA ARG A 259 -31.77 4.67 -24.10
C ARG A 259 -31.14 6.05 -24.05
N LYS A 260 -29.80 6.10 -24.09
CA LYS A 260 -29.01 7.34 -23.92
C LYS A 260 -27.98 7.50 -25.04
N THR A 261 -27.65 8.75 -25.32
CA THR A 261 -26.51 9.09 -26.20
C THR A 261 -25.19 8.96 -25.45
N ALA A 262 -24.09 8.84 -26.19
CA ALA A 262 -22.76 8.70 -25.58
C ALA A 262 -22.39 9.87 -24.63
N GLU A 263 -22.86 11.08 -24.92
CA GLU A 263 -22.59 12.27 -24.08
C GLU A 263 -23.37 12.26 -22.75
N ASN A 264 -24.54 11.62 -22.72
CA ASN A 264 -25.42 11.56 -21.55
C ASN A 264 -25.43 10.17 -20.89
N MET A 265 -24.44 9.34 -21.20
CA MET A 265 -24.34 8.00 -20.62
C MET A 265 -23.94 8.10 -19.15
N PRO A 266 -24.73 7.51 -18.19
CA PRO A 266 -24.35 7.50 -16.80
C PRO A 266 -23.05 6.71 -16.58
N LYS A 267 -22.25 7.10 -15.58
CA LYS A 267 -21.12 6.31 -15.15
C LYS A 267 -21.63 5.12 -14.35
N ILE A 268 -21.40 3.91 -14.85
CA ILE A 268 -21.89 2.67 -14.23
C ILE A 268 -20.70 1.87 -13.76
N SER A 269 -20.63 1.62 -12.45
CA SER A 269 -19.52 0.97 -11.78
C SER A 269 -20.02 0.03 -10.68
N THR A 270 -19.32 -1.04 -10.40
CA THR A 270 -19.59 -1.84 -9.20
C THR A 270 -19.13 -1.08 -7.97
N LEU A 271 -19.78 -1.26 -6.83
CA LEU A 271 -19.42 -0.56 -5.59
C LEU A 271 -18.00 -0.95 -5.15
N ASN A 272 -17.63 -2.23 -5.30
CA ASN A 272 -16.27 -2.72 -5.08
C ASN A 272 -15.24 -1.97 -5.95
N SER A 273 -15.53 -1.74 -7.24
CA SER A 273 -14.61 -1.03 -8.13
C SER A 273 -14.44 0.45 -7.77
N LEU A 274 -15.46 1.08 -7.20
CA LEU A 274 -15.36 2.46 -6.70
C LEU A 274 -14.45 2.53 -5.46
N VAL A 275 -14.56 1.56 -4.56
CA VAL A 275 -13.64 1.42 -3.41
C VAL A 275 -12.21 1.21 -3.89
N GLU A 276 -11.97 0.25 -4.80
CA GLU A 276 -10.65 -0.01 -5.35
C GLU A 276 -10.05 1.20 -6.09
N GLU A 277 -10.89 1.99 -6.78
CA GLU A 277 -10.45 3.18 -7.52
C GLU A 277 -9.76 4.19 -6.61
N LYS A 278 -10.21 4.32 -5.38
CA LYS A 278 -9.62 5.23 -4.38
C LYS A 278 -8.20 4.82 -3.95
N PHE A 279 -7.85 3.53 -4.12
CA PHE A 279 -6.51 3.00 -3.79
C PHE A 279 -5.58 2.88 -5.01
N LYS A 280 -5.99 3.36 -6.20
CA LYS A 280 -5.16 3.25 -7.42
C LYS A 280 -3.81 3.95 -7.30
N ASP A 281 -3.73 5.05 -6.59
CA ASP A 281 -2.46 5.79 -6.44
C ASP A 281 -1.51 5.05 -5.51
N GLU A 282 -2.02 4.42 -4.43
CA GLU A 282 -1.23 3.53 -3.57
C GLU A 282 -0.73 2.30 -4.34
N GLN A 283 -1.57 1.72 -5.19
CA GLN A 283 -1.17 0.59 -6.04
C GLN A 283 -0.08 0.98 -7.03
N LYS A 284 -0.12 2.20 -7.62
CA LYS A 284 0.96 2.71 -8.49
C LYS A 284 2.27 2.91 -7.71
N VAL A 285 2.19 3.52 -6.51
CA VAL A 285 3.35 3.71 -5.63
C VAL A 285 3.94 2.34 -5.24
N PHE A 286 3.09 1.39 -4.86
CA PHE A 286 3.50 0.02 -4.57
C PHE A 286 4.22 -0.63 -5.76
N ALA A 287 3.64 -0.54 -6.97
CA ALA A 287 4.26 -1.09 -8.18
C ALA A 287 5.65 -0.47 -8.46
N MET A 288 5.79 0.85 -8.32
CA MET A 288 7.08 1.53 -8.47
C MET A 288 8.11 1.03 -7.45
N ILE A 289 7.73 0.90 -6.18
CA ILE A 289 8.64 0.44 -5.13
C ILE A 289 9.01 -1.03 -5.33
N CYS A 290 8.10 -1.88 -5.80
CA CYS A 290 8.40 -3.26 -6.20
C CYS A 290 9.48 -3.32 -7.28
N VAL A 291 9.41 -2.46 -8.30
CA VAL A 291 10.43 -2.39 -9.35
C VAL A 291 11.79 -1.98 -8.75
N PHE A 292 11.84 -0.98 -7.88
CA PHE A 292 13.08 -0.57 -7.21
C PHE A 292 13.64 -1.66 -6.29
N ALA A 293 12.80 -2.37 -5.55
CA ALA A 293 13.21 -3.50 -4.73
C ALA A 293 13.81 -4.63 -5.58
N LEU A 294 13.16 -4.95 -6.72
CA LEU A 294 13.67 -5.95 -7.66
C LEU A 294 15.03 -5.54 -8.25
N LEU A 295 15.17 -4.28 -8.68
CA LEU A 295 16.45 -3.75 -9.18
C LEU A 295 17.54 -3.81 -8.11
N SER A 296 17.23 -3.46 -6.86
CA SER A 296 18.16 -3.58 -5.74
C SER A 296 18.65 -5.03 -5.55
N ILE A 297 17.74 -6.00 -5.59
CA ILE A 297 18.08 -7.42 -5.50
C ILE A 297 18.98 -7.86 -6.67
N LEU A 298 18.70 -7.43 -7.90
CA LEU A 298 19.53 -7.76 -9.07
C LEU A 298 20.94 -7.19 -8.93
N ILE A 299 21.07 -5.95 -8.47
CA ILE A 299 22.38 -5.33 -8.23
C ILE A 299 23.13 -6.10 -7.14
N THR A 300 22.46 -6.49 -6.05
CA THR A 300 23.05 -7.32 -4.98
C THR A 300 23.58 -8.66 -5.53
N ILE A 301 22.79 -9.33 -6.36
CA ILE A 301 23.20 -10.59 -7.00
C ILE A 301 24.45 -10.38 -7.85
N MET A 302 24.48 -9.34 -8.70
CA MET A 302 25.63 -9.05 -9.56
C MET A 302 26.88 -8.72 -8.76
N ALA A 303 26.76 -7.90 -7.73
CA ALA A 303 27.88 -7.54 -6.85
C ALA A 303 28.44 -8.76 -6.10
N ILE A 304 27.58 -9.63 -5.58
CA ILE A 304 27.98 -10.87 -4.90
C ILE A 304 28.66 -11.82 -5.87
N ILE A 305 28.15 -12.00 -7.09
CA ILE A 305 28.75 -12.85 -8.12
C ILE A 305 30.15 -12.34 -8.46
N ALA A 306 30.32 -11.04 -8.71
CA ALA A 306 31.59 -10.44 -9.04
C ALA A 306 32.61 -10.61 -7.90
N LEU A 307 32.22 -10.24 -6.68
CA LEU A 307 33.12 -10.28 -5.53
C LEU A 307 33.39 -11.71 -5.06
N SER A 308 32.44 -12.62 -5.13
CA SER A 308 32.66 -14.04 -4.79
C SER A 308 33.58 -14.74 -5.78
N SER A 309 33.47 -14.43 -7.08
CA SER A 309 34.38 -14.92 -8.10
C SER A 309 35.80 -14.46 -7.83
N TYR A 310 36.01 -13.18 -7.50
CA TYR A 310 37.29 -12.61 -7.12
C TYR A 310 37.85 -13.26 -5.82
N SER A 311 37.02 -13.40 -4.80
CA SER A 311 37.41 -14.03 -3.53
C SER A 311 37.77 -15.52 -3.71
N ALA A 312 37.07 -16.23 -4.59
CA ALA A 312 37.39 -17.63 -4.91
C ALA A 312 38.75 -17.76 -5.58
N GLN A 313 39.11 -16.86 -6.52
CA GLN A 313 40.41 -16.86 -7.17
C GLN A 313 41.54 -16.61 -6.17
N LEU A 314 41.37 -15.63 -5.28
CA LEU A 314 42.37 -15.34 -4.23
C LEU A 314 42.47 -16.43 -3.14
N GLY A 315 41.36 -17.12 -2.89
CA GLY A 315 41.25 -18.15 -1.83
C GLY A 315 41.64 -19.55 -2.28
N THR A 316 42.01 -19.77 -3.55
CA THR A 316 42.34 -21.12 -4.06
C THR A 316 43.52 -21.75 -3.33
N LEU A 317 44.59 -21.00 -3.11
CA LEU A 317 45.78 -21.50 -2.40
C LEU A 317 45.48 -21.79 -0.91
N ASP A 318 44.86 -20.85 -0.19
CA ASP A 318 44.43 -21.05 1.22
C ASP A 318 43.53 -22.27 1.36
N THR A 319 42.62 -22.44 0.42
CA THR A 319 41.71 -23.60 0.38
C THR A 319 42.46 -24.90 0.10
N ALA A 320 43.42 -24.91 -0.82
CA ALA A 320 44.24 -26.07 -1.13
C ALA A 320 45.04 -26.49 0.09
N ILE A 321 45.72 -25.55 0.75
CA ILE A 321 46.48 -25.80 1.97
C ILE A 321 45.55 -26.40 3.07
N ARG A 322 44.41 -25.79 3.34
CA ARG A 322 43.46 -26.30 4.35
C ARG A 322 42.98 -27.71 4.04
N LYS A 323 42.73 -28.03 2.78
CA LYS A 323 42.33 -29.38 2.37
C LYS A 323 43.41 -30.40 2.59
N VAL A 324 44.67 -30.05 2.35
CA VAL A 324 45.81 -30.91 2.67
C VAL A 324 45.91 -31.18 4.17
N PHE A 325 45.52 -30.17 5.00
CA PHE A 325 45.43 -30.33 6.47
C PHE A 325 44.13 -30.96 6.95
N GLY A 326 43.25 -31.47 6.05
CA GLY A 326 42.09 -32.27 6.40
C GLY A 326 40.76 -31.50 6.50
N SER A 327 40.70 -30.23 6.09
CA SER A 327 39.42 -29.51 6.08
C SER A 327 38.41 -30.12 5.10
N SER A 328 37.16 -30.28 5.56
CA SER A 328 36.08 -30.82 4.78
C SER A 328 35.57 -29.82 3.72
N ASN A 329 34.92 -30.32 2.65
CA ASN A 329 34.31 -29.47 1.65
C ASN A 329 33.18 -28.55 2.26
N ALA A 330 32.51 -29.04 3.29
CA ALA A 330 31.48 -28.27 4.00
C ALA A 330 32.08 -27.08 4.77
N GLU A 331 33.19 -27.25 5.43
CA GLU A 331 33.89 -26.15 6.14
C GLU A 331 34.34 -25.05 5.18
N VAL A 332 34.93 -25.43 4.03
CA VAL A 332 35.33 -24.48 2.99
C VAL A 332 34.11 -23.71 2.46
N PHE A 333 33.03 -24.44 2.18
CA PHE A 333 31.76 -23.84 1.71
C PHE A 333 31.22 -22.81 2.71
N TRP A 334 31.02 -23.21 3.96
CA TRP A 334 30.45 -22.34 4.98
C TRP A 334 31.34 -21.14 5.32
N LYS A 335 32.66 -21.33 5.31
CA LYS A 335 33.61 -20.21 5.49
C LYS A 335 33.44 -19.15 4.41
N MET A 336 33.29 -19.57 3.16
CA MET A 336 33.02 -18.65 2.04
C MET A 336 31.69 -17.97 2.19
N VAL A 337 30.59 -18.72 2.44
CA VAL A 337 29.26 -18.19 2.63
C VAL A 337 29.20 -17.16 3.75
N MET A 338 29.78 -17.49 4.92
CA MET A 338 29.80 -16.59 6.07
C MET A 338 30.60 -15.30 5.82
N GLY A 339 31.61 -15.35 4.95
CA GLY A 339 32.33 -14.16 4.53
C GLY A 339 31.46 -13.09 3.88
N PHE A 340 30.32 -13.47 3.31
CA PHE A 340 29.34 -12.59 2.64
C PHE A 340 28.06 -12.39 3.45
N VAL A 341 27.60 -13.43 4.13
CA VAL A 341 26.38 -13.34 4.98
C VAL A 341 26.64 -12.48 6.21
N ALA A 342 27.80 -12.57 6.83
CA ALA A 342 28.12 -11.81 8.05
C ALA A 342 28.01 -10.28 7.85
N PRO A 343 28.56 -9.64 6.80
CA PRO A 343 28.36 -8.22 6.55
C PRO A 343 26.89 -7.83 6.39
N VAL A 344 26.05 -8.67 5.76
CA VAL A 344 24.61 -8.45 5.61
C VAL A 344 23.89 -8.55 6.95
N LEU A 345 24.25 -9.55 7.78
CA LEU A 345 23.69 -9.65 9.14
C LEU A 345 24.08 -8.46 10.02
N VAL A 346 25.32 -7.98 9.91
CA VAL A 346 25.74 -6.75 10.61
C VAL A 346 24.97 -5.55 10.12
N SER A 347 24.73 -5.43 8.81
CA SER A 347 23.94 -4.31 8.26
C SER A 347 22.49 -4.30 8.72
N THR A 348 21.93 -5.45 9.13
CA THR A 348 20.58 -5.55 9.70
C THR A 348 20.41 -4.69 10.95
N ILE A 349 21.49 -4.53 11.74
CA ILE A 349 21.47 -3.71 12.97
C ILE A 349 21.16 -2.25 12.66
N ALA A 350 21.56 -1.75 11.50
CA ALA A 350 21.27 -0.40 11.06
C ALA A 350 20.01 -0.35 10.16
N ALA A 351 19.85 -1.35 9.28
CA ALA A 351 18.74 -1.39 8.31
C ALA A 351 17.38 -1.44 8.98
N VAL A 352 17.20 -2.29 10.00
CA VAL A 352 15.92 -2.47 10.69
C VAL A 352 15.47 -1.19 11.42
N PRO A 353 16.29 -0.52 12.25
CA PRO A 353 15.90 0.72 12.87
C PRO A 353 15.56 1.85 11.88
N ILE A 354 16.33 1.97 10.79
CA ILE A 354 16.09 2.97 9.74
C ILE A 354 14.74 2.69 9.06
N ALA A 355 14.51 1.45 8.63
CA ALA A 355 13.26 1.04 8.00
C ALA A 355 12.08 1.21 8.96
N HIS A 356 12.23 0.84 10.23
CA HIS A 356 11.22 0.98 11.26
C HIS A 356 10.81 2.44 11.48
N SER A 357 11.77 3.34 11.60
CA SER A 357 11.52 4.78 11.78
C SER A 357 10.76 5.36 10.58
N TYR A 358 11.17 4.99 9.36
CA TYR A 358 10.50 5.44 8.15
C TYR A 358 9.09 4.87 8.00
N ILE A 359 8.93 3.56 8.21
CA ILE A 359 7.65 2.86 8.12
C ILE A 359 6.66 3.42 9.16
N ASN A 360 7.07 3.61 10.40
CA ASN A 360 6.22 4.18 11.44
C ASN A 360 5.81 5.62 11.11
N TYR A 361 6.75 6.46 10.63
CA TYR A 361 6.42 7.81 10.17
C TYR A 361 5.42 7.79 9.00
N TRP A 362 5.57 6.85 8.06
CA TRP A 362 4.66 6.71 6.95
C TRP A 362 3.29 6.19 7.39
N LEU A 363 3.24 5.15 8.23
CA LEU A 363 2.01 4.59 8.80
C LEU A 363 1.25 5.59 9.69
N SER A 364 1.95 6.52 10.35
CA SER A 364 1.28 7.53 11.19
C SER A 364 0.35 8.48 10.42
N LYS A 365 0.47 8.53 9.08
CA LYS A 365 -0.41 9.31 8.22
C LYS A 365 -1.75 8.62 7.95
N TYR A 366 -1.89 7.37 8.34
CA TYR A 366 -3.11 6.59 8.14
C TYR A 366 -3.83 6.41 9.48
N PRO A 367 -5.13 6.72 9.55
CA PRO A 367 -5.92 6.55 10.78
C PRO A 367 -6.11 5.08 11.14
N VAL A 368 -6.26 4.21 10.12
CA VAL A 368 -6.32 2.76 10.28
C VAL A 368 -5.02 2.17 9.76
N ARG A 369 -4.23 1.58 10.66
CA ARG A 369 -2.88 1.08 10.35
C ARG A 369 -2.69 -0.36 10.81
N VAL A 370 -1.75 -1.02 10.17
CA VAL A 370 -1.30 -2.35 10.60
C VAL A 370 -0.54 -2.23 11.91
N ASP A 371 -0.99 -2.95 12.95
CA ASP A 371 -0.39 -2.89 14.29
C ASP A 371 0.88 -3.74 14.39
N ASP A 372 0.89 -4.95 13.82
CA ASP A 372 2.04 -5.85 13.86
C ASP A 372 2.91 -5.72 12.61
N THR A 373 4.08 -5.08 12.77
CA THR A 373 5.07 -4.89 11.70
C THR A 373 6.32 -5.75 11.86
N LEU A 374 6.47 -6.50 12.95
CA LEU A 374 7.68 -7.28 13.23
C LEU A 374 8.00 -8.33 12.14
N TRP A 375 6.98 -9.00 11.65
CA TRP A 375 7.14 -10.01 10.60
C TRP A 375 7.72 -9.43 9.31
N ILE A 376 7.48 -8.15 9.02
CA ILE A 376 7.98 -7.43 7.83
C ILE A 376 9.50 -7.39 7.86
N TYR A 377 10.10 -7.02 9.00
CA TYR A 377 11.55 -6.94 9.15
C TYR A 377 12.20 -8.32 9.10
N ILE A 378 11.62 -9.30 9.79
CA ILE A 378 12.11 -10.68 9.79
C ILE A 378 12.11 -11.25 8.38
N THR A 379 11.00 -11.10 7.66
CA THR A 379 10.84 -11.59 6.29
C THR A 379 11.82 -10.90 5.33
N SER A 380 12.01 -9.58 5.43
CA SER A 380 12.95 -8.85 4.58
C SER A 380 14.40 -9.32 4.77
N VAL A 381 14.81 -9.55 6.01
CA VAL A 381 16.15 -10.09 6.31
C VAL A 381 16.32 -11.51 5.75
N ILE A 382 15.33 -12.38 5.96
CA ILE A 382 15.35 -13.76 5.44
C ILE A 382 15.47 -13.77 3.92
N ILE A 383 14.72 -12.93 3.21
CA ILE A 383 14.76 -12.85 1.74
C ILE A 383 16.16 -12.45 1.28
N VAL A 384 16.74 -11.38 1.85
CA VAL A 384 18.08 -10.90 1.44
C VAL A 384 19.14 -11.94 1.74
N VAL A 385 19.13 -12.54 2.92
CA VAL A 385 20.10 -13.60 3.30
C VAL A 385 19.95 -14.81 2.38
N ALA A 386 18.74 -15.23 2.04
CA ALA A 386 18.52 -16.33 1.10
C ALA A 386 19.06 -16.03 -0.30
N VAL A 387 18.85 -14.80 -0.80
CA VAL A 387 19.41 -14.34 -2.09
C VAL A 387 20.93 -14.36 -2.06
N VAL A 388 21.55 -13.88 -0.97
CA VAL A 388 23.01 -13.89 -0.79
C VAL A 388 23.54 -15.31 -0.81
N ILE A 389 22.95 -16.22 -0.04
CA ILE A 389 23.37 -17.64 0.01
C ILE A 389 23.21 -18.30 -1.36
N ALA A 390 22.09 -18.09 -2.04
CA ALA A 390 21.84 -18.65 -3.37
C ALA A 390 22.89 -18.16 -4.38
N SER A 391 23.17 -16.85 -4.40
CA SER A 391 24.11 -16.24 -5.34
C SER A 391 25.54 -16.75 -5.17
N ILE A 392 25.99 -16.90 -3.91
CA ILE A 392 27.38 -17.33 -3.62
C ILE A 392 27.55 -18.84 -3.76
N SER A 393 26.48 -19.63 -3.60
CA SER A 393 26.59 -21.11 -3.58
C SER A 393 27.22 -21.66 -4.83
N ILE A 394 26.98 -21.06 -5.99
CA ILE A 394 27.58 -21.46 -7.28
C ILE A 394 29.11 -21.38 -7.21
N HIS A 395 29.66 -20.29 -6.70
CA HIS A 395 31.11 -20.06 -6.61
C HIS A 395 31.73 -20.84 -5.44
N ALA A 396 31.02 -20.97 -4.32
CA ALA A 396 31.44 -21.74 -3.18
C ALA A 396 31.58 -23.24 -3.53
N VAL A 397 30.62 -23.81 -4.26
CA VAL A 397 30.71 -25.21 -4.75
C VAL A 397 31.85 -25.39 -5.74
N ARG A 398 32.13 -24.43 -6.63
CA ARG A 398 33.30 -24.50 -7.53
C ARG A 398 34.59 -24.52 -6.74
N LEU A 399 34.74 -23.68 -5.73
CA LEU A 399 35.91 -23.64 -4.87
C LEU A 399 36.12 -24.95 -4.11
N THR A 400 35.04 -25.59 -3.61
CA THR A 400 35.11 -26.88 -2.93
C THR A 400 35.53 -28.04 -3.85
N ARG A 401 35.40 -27.93 -5.16
CA ARG A 401 35.78 -28.94 -6.16
C ARG A 401 37.19 -28.74 -6.68
N THR A 402 37.91 -27.70 -6.27
CA THR A 402 39.29 -27.45 -6.71
C THR A 402 40.24 -28.56 -6.20
N ASN A 403 41.03 -29.14 -7.12
CA ASN A 403 42.00 -30.14 -6.79
C ASN A 403 43.24 -29.49 -6.11
N PRO A 404 43.58 -29.87 -4.86
CA PRO A 404 44.69 -29.27 -4.14
C PRO A 404 46.05 -29.42 -4.86
N ALA A 405 46.27 -30.55 -5.54
CA ALA A 405 47.52 -30.81 -6.25
C ALA A 405 47.74 -29.90 -7.46
N GLU A 406 46.65 -29.54 -8.19
CA GLU A 406 46.71 -28.60 -9.33
C GLU A 406 46.86 -27.13 -8.87
N ALA A 407 46.24 -26.77 -7.73
CA ALA A 407 46.36 -25.43 -7.18
C ALA A 407 47.76 -25.10 -6.67
N LEU A 408 48.44 -26.08 -6.09
CA LEU A 408 49.82 -25.95 -5.59
C LEU A 408 50.90 -26.00 -6.70
N LYS A 409 50.58 -26.56 -7.89
CA LYS A 409 51.50 -26.66 -9.04
C LYS A 409 51.52 -25.40 -9.91
N LYS A 410 50.55 -24.50 -9.78
CA LYS A 410 50.44 -23.27 -10.59
C LYS A 410 51.24 -22.08 -10.06
N GLU A 411 51.93 -22.22 -8.92
CA GLU A 411 53.02 -21.34 -8.43
C GLU A 411 54.40 -21.94 -8.74
#